data_6fa87e055a60d8aa21664b68d3ec7b77
#
_entry.id   6fa87e055a60d8aa21664b68d3ec7b77
#
_cell.length_a   1.000
_cell.length_b   1.000
_cell.length_c   1.000
_cell.angle_alpha   90.00
_cell.angle_beta   90.00
_cell.angle_gamma   90.00
#
_symmetry.space_group_name_H-M   'P 1'
#
loop_
_entity.id
_entity.type
_entity.pdbx_description
1 polymer ?
#
loop_
_entity_poly.entity_id
_entity_poly.type
_entity_poly.pdbx_seq_one_letter_code
_entity_poly.pdbx_strand_id
1 'polypeptide(L)'
;MIHANFPRYLDFDPLVPVWCITPERRGCMHRFFDTSPISPSGRYVAVFQMPFEDRQPQPGDAGNVCLIDLASGVDRVVAETCGWEPQMGANINWGATDHELFFNDVD
;
A
#
# COMPACT_ATOMS: atom_id res chain seq x y z
N MET A 1 -4.77 17.84 -6.64
CA MET A 1 -4.26 17.00 -7.73
C MET A 1 -3.15 16.11 -7.18
N ILE A 2 -3.16 14.85 -7.54
CA ILE A 2 -2.17 13.88 -7.05
C ILE A 2 -0.72 14.30 -7.36
N HIS A 3 -0.48 14.84 -8.53
CA HIS A 3 0.87 15.23 -8.94
C HIS A 3 1.46 16.39 -8.13
N ALA A 4 0.64 17.14 -7.41
CA ALA A 4 1.12 18.24 -6.58
C ALA A 4 1.77 17.75 -5.29
N ASN A 5 1.44 16.50 -4.86
CA ASN A 5 1.85 15.95 -3.56
C ASN A 5 2.90 14.85 -3.68
N PHE A 6 3.17 14.34 -4.88
CA PHE A 6 4.03 13.17 -5.07
C PHE A 6 5.08 13.42 -6.15
N PRO A 7 6.29 12.83 -6.00
CA PRO A 7 7.32 12.96 -7.00
C PRO A 7 6.96 12.17 -8.25
N ARG A 8 7.37 12.71 -9.40
CA ARG A 8 7.21 12.04 -10.67
C ARG A 8 8.21 10.89 -10.79
N TYR A 9 7.76 9.74 -11.29
CA TYR A 9 8.62 8.61 -11.59
C TYR A 9 9.14 8.76 -13.01
N LEU A 10 10.47 8.85 -13.14
CA LEU A 10 11.12 9.08 -14.43
C LEU A 10 12.00 7.92 -14.89
N ASP A 11 12.20 6.91 -14.03
CA ASP A 11 13.01 5.76 -14.36
C ASP A 11 12.35 4.98 -15.51
N PHE A 12 13.17 4.45 -16.42
CA PHE A 12 12.73 3.71 -17.61
C PHE A 12 11.85 4.53 -18.58
N ASP A 13 11.86 5.85 -18.44
CA ASP A 13 11.24 6.80 -19.38
C ASP A 13 9.79 6.38 -19.74
N PRO A 14 8.85 6.37 -18.77
CA PRO A 14 7.49 5.91 -19.05
C PRO A 14 6.78 6.79 -20.08
N LEU A 15 5.98 6.15 -20.95
CA LEU A 15 5.27 6.83 -22.03
C LEU A 15 4.08 7.66 -21.54
N VAL A 16 3.65 7.47 -20.30
CA VAL A 16 2.58 8.24 -19.66
C VAL A 16 3.12 8.82 -18.35
N PRO A 17 2.53 9.93 -17.86
CA PRO A 17 2.94 10.46 -16.56
C PRO A 17 2.70 9.45 -15.44
N VAL A 18 3.71 9.24 -14.62
CA VAL A 18 3.68 8.30 -13.48
C VAL A 18 4.21 9.02 -12.24
N TRP A 19 3.55 8.85 -11.12
CA TRP A 19 3.98 9.41 -9.84
C TRP A 19 4.18 8.30 -8.82
N CYS A 20 5.21 8.48 -7.93
CA CYS A 20 5.44 7.56 -6.83
C CYS A 20 4.67 8.05 -5.61
N ILE A 21 3.72 7.26 -5.13
CA ILE A 21 2.91 7.64 -3.97
C ILE A 21 3.48 7.14 -2.63
N THR A 22 4.57 6.34 -2.67
CA THR A 22 5.26 5.84 -1.47
C THR A 22 6.76 6.15 -1.54
N PRO A 23 7.16 7.42 -1.74
CA PRO A 23 8.56 7.75 -2.01
C PRO A 23 9.50 7.47 -0.83
N GLU A 24 8.97 7.45 0.40
CA GLU A 24 9.78 7.25 1.61
C GLU A 24 9.71 5.80 2.12
N ARG A 25 9.06 4.91 1.40
CA ARG A 25 8.88 3.52 1.81
C ARG A 25 9.38 2.55 0.74
N ARG A 26 9.90 1.42 1.19
CA ARG A 26 10.28 0.32 0.30
C ARG A 26 9.37 -0.87 0.55
N GLY A 27 9.24 -1.73 -0.46
CA GLY A 27 8.52 -2.99 -0.34
C GLY A 27 7.01 -2.85 -0.27
N CYS A 28 6.46 -1.75 -0.78
CA CYS A 28 5.02 -1.54 -0.79
C CYS A 28 4.37 -2.29 -1.95
N MET A 29 3.21 -2.87 -1.67
CA MET A 29 2.41 -3.58 -2.67
C MET A 29 0.94 -3.47 -2.33
N HIS A 30 0.07 -3.48 -3.35
CA HIS A 30 -1.35 -3.70 -3.11
C HIS A 30 -1.64 -5.20 -3.18
N ARG A 31 -2.89 -5.59 -2.94
CA ARG A 31 -3.24 -6.99 -2.80
C ARG A 31 -2.99 -7.79 -4.08
N PHE A 32 -3.76 -7.54 -5.14
CA PHE A 32 -3.67 -8.30 -6.38
C PHE A 32 -4.48 -7.57 -7.45
N PHE A 33 -4.45 -8.09 -8.70
CA PHE A 33 -5.12 -7.43 -9.83
C PHE A 33 -6.65 -7.43 -9.72
N ASP A 34 -7.23 -8.28 -8.90
CA ASP A 34 -8.69 -8.46 -8.78
C ASP A 34 -9.34 -7.47 -7.83
N THR A 35 -8.58 -6.57 -7.23
CA THR A 35 -9.12 -5.56 -6.31
C THR A 35 -8.35 -4.25 -6.45
N SER A 36 -9.03 -3.14 -6.15
CA SER A 36 -8.41 -1.82 -6.20
C SER A 36 -7.84 -1.45 -4.84
N PRO A 37 -6.63 -0.87 -4.79
CA PRO A 37 -6.10 -0.31 -3.54
C PRO A 37 -6.72 1.03 -3.18
N ILE A 38 -7.52 1.63 -4.07
CA ILE A 38 -8.10 2.95 -3.89
C ILE A 38 -9.42 2.84 -3.11
N SER A 39 -9.59 3.72 -2.11
CA SER A 39 -10.81 3.75 -1.29
C SER A 39 -12.04 4.12 -2.11
N PRO A 40 -13.26 3.83 -1.60
CA PRO A 40 -14.50 4.13 -2.33
C PRO A 40 -14.63 5.58 -2.78
N SER A 41 -14.15 6.56 -2.00
CA SER A 41 -14.20 7.97 -2.40
C SER A 41 -13.12 8.37 -3.40
N GLY A 42 -12.09 7.53 -3.58
CA GLY A 42 -10.92 7.85 -4.40
C GLY A 42 -9.85 8.65 -3.67
N ARG A 43 -10.05 8.93 -2.38
CA ARG A 43 -9.12 9.79 -1.63
C ARG A 43 -7.90 9.06 -1.09
N TYR A 44 -8.06 7.80 -0.67
CA TYR A 44 -6.99 7.05 -0.02
C TYR A 44 -6.56 5.85 -0.83
N VAL A 45 -5.28 5.49 -0.68
CA VAL A 45 -4.74 4.23 -1.18
C VAL A 45 -4.21 3.45 0.02
N ALA A 46 -4.58 2.17 0.10
CA ALA A 46 -4.07 1.26 1.12
C ALA A 46 -3.09 0.28 0.50
N VAL A 47 -1.92 0.16 1.09
CA VAL A 47 -0.88 -0.77 0.64
C VAL A 47 -0.31 -1.53 1.82
N PHE A 48 0.27 -2.69 1.54
CA PHE A 48 1.06 -3.44 2.51
C PHE A 48 2.54 -3.16 2.26
N GLN A 49 3.27 -2.88 3.33
CA GLN A 49 4.72 -2.71 3.27
C GLN A 49 5.38 -3.93 3.90
N MET A 50 6.14 -4.66 3.09
CA MET A 50 6.95 -5.77 3.57
C MET A 50 8.11 -5.24 4.42
N PRO A 51 8.47 -5.93 5.52
CA PRO A 51 9.58 -5.48 6.37
C PRO A 51 10.95 -5.70 5.71
N PHE A 52 11.01 -6.52 4.67
CA PHE A 52 12.23 -6.82 3.90
C PHE A 52 11.83 -7.32 2.52
N GLU A 53 12.79 -7.29 1.59
CA GLU A 53 12.57 -7.73 0.20
C GLU A 53 13.53 -8.83 -0.25
N ASP A 54 14.45 -9.23 0.61
CA ASP A 54 15.61 -10.08 0.25
C ASP A 54 15.56 -11.49 0.83
N ARG A 55 14.48 -11.88 1.48
CA ARG A 55 14.32 -13.24 2.01
C ARG A 55 12.84 -13.61 2.14
N GLN A 56 12.59 -14.89 2.35
CA GLN A 56 11.24 -15.38 2.62
C GLN A 56 10.80 -15.04 4.05
N PRO A 57 9.52 -14.75 4.26
CA PRO A 57 9.02 -14.49 5.60
C PRO A 57 9.02 -15.73 6.47
N GLN A 58 9.20 -15.51 7.77
CA GLN A 58 9.10 -16.52 8.81
C GLN A 58 7.94 -16.15 9.75
N PRO A 59 7.36 -17.12 10.47
CA PRO A 59 6.33 -16.80 11.45
C PRO A 59 6.81 -15.71 12.42
N GLY A 60 5.98 -14.70 12.65
CA GLY A 60 6.29 -13.58 13.52
C GLY A 60 6.90 -12.36 12.84
N ASP A 61 7.25 -12.45 11.55
CA ASP A 61 7.68 -11.28 10.80
C ASP A 61 6.49 -10.37 10.54
N ALA A 62 6.53 -9.16 11.08
CA ALA A 62 5.42 -8.20 10.94
C ALA A 62 5.71 -7.21 9.81
N GLY A 63 4.67 -6.95 9.02
CA GLY A 63 4.70 -5.88 8.04
C GLY A 63 3.67 -4.81 8.38
N ASN A 64 3.64 -3.76 7.58
CA ASN A 64 2.82 -2.58 7.85
C ASN A 64 1.65 -2.48 6.88
N VAL A 65 0.47 -2.18 7.43
CA VAL A 65 -0.66 -1.69 6.63
C VAL A 65 -0.53 -0.16 6.60
N CYS A 66 -0.36 0.38 5.40
CA CYS A 66 -0.12 1.82 5.20
C CYS A 66 -1.27 2.47 4.46
N LEU A 67 -1.57 3.70 4.84
CA LEU A 67 -2.61 4.51 4.23
C LEU A 67 -1.99 5.77 3.65
N ILE A 68 -2.23 6.01 2.37
CA ILE A 68 -1.75 7.21 1.68
C ILE A 68 -2.96 8.10 1.38
N ASP A 69 -2.92 9.35 1.85
CA ASP A 69 -3.93 10.35 1.55
C ASP A 69 -3.53 11.07 0.26
N LEU A 70 -4.24 10.80 -0.83
CA LEU A 70 -3.93 11.40 -2.13
C LEU A 70 -4.18 12.90 -2.15
N ALA A 71 -5.05 13.40 -1.29
CA ALA A 71 -5.36 14.84 -1.24
C ALA A 71 -4.27 15.66 -0.55
N SER A 72 -3.60 15.09 0.45
CA SER A 72 -2.57 15.79 1.23
C SER A 72 -1.15 15.31 0.97
N GLY A 73 -0.99 14.10 0.42
CA GLY A 73 0.31 13.46 0.25
C GLY A 73 0.84 12.80 1.52
N VAL A 74 0.09 12.82 2.60
CA VAL A 74 0.52 12.22 3.87
C VAL A 74 0.34 10.71 3.80
N ASP A 75 1.37 9.96 4.19
CA ASP A 75 1.26 8.51 4.40
C ASP A 75 1.47 8.19 5.87
N ARG A 76 0.87 7.10 6.31
CA ARG A 76 1.01 6.65 7.69
C ARG A 76 0.78 5.15 7.81
N VAL A 77 1.40 4.56 8.82
CA VAL A 77 1.13 3.18 9.22
C VAL A 77 -0.14 3.19 10.07
N VAL A 78 -1.15 2.41 9.68
CA VAL A 78 -2.39 2.30 10.45
C VAL A 78 -2.48 1.00 11.23
N ALA A 79 -1.68 -0.02 10.88
CA ALA A 79 -1.63 -1.28 11.60
C ALA A 79 -0.36 -2.05 11.26
N GLU A 80 0.00 -2.99 12.11
CA GLU A 80 1.02 -4.01 11.82
C GLU A 80 0.34 -5.37 11.82
N THR A 81 0.84 -6.29 11.01
CA THR A 81 0.30 -7.65 10.98
C THR A 81 1.37 -8.66 10.59
N CYS A 82 1.26 -9.85 11.18
CA CYS A 82 2.05 -11.02 10.79
C CYS A 82 1.28 -11.93 9.82
N GLY A 83 0.06 -11.58 9.45
CA GLY A 83 -0.81 -12.36 8.57
C GLY A 83 -0.65 -12.03 7.10
N TRP A 84 0.58 -12.09 6.59
CA TRP A 84 0.87 -11.71 5.22
C TRP A 84 1.75 -12.75 4.51
N GLU A 85 1.79 -12.65 3.18
CA GLU A 85 2.66 -13.46 2.35
C GLU A 85 3.13 -12.63 1.13
N PRO A 86 4.21 -13.05 0.42
CA PRO A 86 4.84 -12.17 -0.59
C PRO A 86 4.02 -11.89 -1.84
N GLN A 87 3.00 -12.68 -2.15
CA GLN A 87 2.23 -12.49 -3.37
C GLN A 87 1.10 -11.47 -3.19
N MET A 88 0.38 -11.54 -2.06
CA MET A 88 -0.82 -10.75 -1.84
C MET A 88 -0.72 -9.82 -0.64
N GLY A 89 0.43 -9.75 0.00
CA GLY A 89 0.60 -8.97 1.22
C GLY A 89 -0.34 -9.48 2.30
N ALA A 90 -1.00 -8.57 3.00
CA ALA A 90 -1.97 -8.90 4.05
C ALA A 90 -3.41 -8.98 3.53
N ASN A 91 -3.60 -9.15 2.23
CA ASN A 91 -4.91 -9.26 1.61
C ASN A 91 -5.81 -8.05 1.93
N ILE A 92 -5.27 -6.87 1.81
CA ILE A 92 -5.95 -5.62 2.17
C ILE A 92 -7.11 -5.34 1.22
N ASN A 93 -8.27 -5.02 1.77
CA ASN A 93 -9.47 -4.70 1.02
C ASN A 93 -10.21 -3.53 1.64
N TRP A 94 -10.70 -2.63 0.81
CA TRP A 94 -11.66 -1.63 1.25
C TRP A 94 -13.05 -2.24 1.39
N GLY A 95 -13.82 -1.73 2.36
CA GLY A 95 -15.24 -2.04 2.49
C GLY A 95 -16.10 -1.08 1.69
N ALA A 96 -17.31 -0.83 2.15
CA ALA A 96 -18.28 0.02 1.45
C ALA A 96 -17.95 1.52 1.55
N THR A 97 -17.19 1.92 2.56
CA THR A 97 -16.83 3.32 2.81
C THR A 97 -15.34 3.43 3.09
N ASP A 98 -14.83 4.68 3.13
CA ASP A 98 -13.44 4.96 3.48
C ASP A 98 -13.11 4.63 4.95
N HIS A 99 -14.13 4.30 5.75
CA HIS A 99 -13.94 3.95 7.16
C HIS A 99 -13.82 2.45 7.40
N GLU A 100 -13.88 1.64 6.33
CA GLU A 100 -13.86 0.19 6.43
C GLU A 100 -12.68 -0.35 5.62
N LEU A 101 -11.63 -0.74 6.32
CA LEU A 101 -10.45 -1.37 5.72
C LEU A 101 -10.20 -2.71 6.40
N PHE A 102 -10.10 -3.77 5.62
CA PHE A 102 -9.93 -5.14 6.10
C PHE A 102 -8.56 -5.68 5.69
N PHE A 103 -7.96 -6.44 6.57
CA PHE A 103 -6.70 -7.13 6.28
C PHE A 103 -6.59 -8.39 7.11
N ASN A 104 -5.72 -9.31 6.69
CA ASN A 104 -5.46 -10.54 7.42
C ASN A 104 -4.53 -10.28 8.61
N ASP A 105 -4.79 -11.01 9.68
CA ASP A 105 -3.88 -11.04 10.82
C ASP A 105 -3.83 -12.47 11.35
N VAL A 106 -2.86 -12.76 12.21
CA VAL A 106 -2.71 -14.06 12.88
C VAL A 106 -2.47 -13.83 14.37
N ASP A 107 -2.99 -14.75 15.16
CA ASP A 107 -2.83 -14.70 16.62
C ASP A 107 -1.41 -15.13 17.06
#